data_6edd1db07996db23fcd7116a77f79385
#
_entry.id   6edd1db07996db23fcd7116a77f79385
#
_cell.length_a   1.000
_cell.length_b   1.000
_cell.length_c   1.000
_cell.angle_alpha   90.00
_cell.angle_beta   90.00
_cell.angle_gamma   90.00
#
_symmetry.space_group_name_H-M   'P 1'
#
loop_
_entity.id
_entity.type
_entity.pdbx_description
1 polymer ?
#
loop_
_entity_poly.entity_id
_entity_poly.type
_entity_poly.pdbx_seq_one_letter_code
_entity_poly.pdbx_strand_id
1 'polypeptide(L)'
;MVLVNQNGSSVPSIVRNTITDRVLGLKYFDWNADMLKAKAKAKEKAKDAEKATTSNQVNNTKPSHAISDYVGVYSNDAYGKFEIIQKEDSLFTKLPNHKWWMEQFHYDIFRPYDTEEGIDTADKSPIRFQFNTGLKGDIESASVFNFEPAIPAPIKFKRTNAVKDITTEDLKKYVGIFSLAGADIKTYLKENILYVSVPGQPEYELVPVGNHKFDFKKVAGYAVNFELNDKEEILSLTFVQPNGNFKAAKK
;
A
#
# COMPACT_ATOMS: atom_id res chain seq x y z
N MET A 1 -3.04 6.29 37.09
CA MET A 1 -2.74 6.33 35.63
C MET A 1 -2.03 7.65 35.34
N VAL A 2 -0.96 7.63 34.52
CA VAL A 2 -0.25 8.85 34.09
C VAL A 2 -0.45 8.99 32.58
N LEU A 3 -0.95 10.13 32.14
CA LEU A 3 -1.23 10.44 30.73
C LEU A 3 -0.40 11.67 30.30
N VAL A 4 0.15 11.63 29.11
CA VAL A 4 0.84 12.75 28.45
C VAL A 4 0.34 12.88 27.02
N ASN A 5 0.40 14.08 26.45
CA ASN A 5 0.01 14.33 25.05
C ASN A 5 1.19 14.26 24.07
N GLN A 6 2.23 13.51 24.43
CA GLN A 6 3.41 13.29 23.60
C GLN A 6 3.53 11.81 23.26
N ASN A 7 3.62 11.50 21.97
CA ASN A 7 3.84 10.14 21.52
C ASN A 7 5.27 9.65 21.88
N GLY A 8 5.40 8.38 22.32
CA GLY A 8 6.68 7.79 22.66
C GLY A 8 7.39 8.37 23.89
N SER A 9 6.67 9.14 24.75
CA SER A 9 7.23 9.73 25.96
C SER A 9 7.54 8.70 27.05
N SER A 10 8.71 8.80 27.67
CA SER A 10 9.09 8.01 28.85
C SER A 10 8.54 8.55 30.16
N VAL A 11 7.98 9.75 30.17
CA VAL A 11 7.48 10.44 31.39
C VAL A 11 6.46 9.60 32.14
N PRO A 12 5.44 8.95 31.53
CA PRO A 12 4.48 8.12 32.24
C PRO A 12 5.14 7.00 33.06
N SER A 13 6.15 6.35 32.47
CA SER A 13 6.87 5.26 33.13
C SER A 13 7.74 5.76 34.28
N ILE A 14 8.43 6.88 34.11
CA ILE A 14 9.27 7.51 35.16
C ILE A 14 8.40 7.90 36.35
N VAL A 15 7.29 8.62 36.11
CA VAL A 15 6.39 9.06 37.17
C VAL A 15 5.75 7.87 37.88
N ARG A 16 5.25 6.88 37.15
CA ARG A 16 4.67 5.67 37.72
C ARG A 16 5.66 4.96 38.63
N ASN A 17 6.87 4.70 38.15
CA ASN A 17 7.90 3.96 38.90
C ASN A 17 8.32 4.75 40.15
N THR A 18 8.53 6.07 40.04
CA THR A 18 8.87 6.95 41.18
C THR A 18 7.80 6.92 42.25
N ILE A 19 6.50 6.97 41.87
CA ILE A 19 5.39 6.89 42.84
C ILE A 19 5.36 5.49 43.47
N THR A 20 5.50 4.44 42.69
CA THR A 20 5.51 3.05 43.20
C THR A 20 6.60 2.83 44.22
N ASP A 21 7.84 3.29 43.94
CA ASP A 21 8.97 3.15 44.85
C ASP A 21 8.69 3.87 46.20
N ARG A 22 8.10 5.07 46.14
CA ARG A 22 7.74 5.81 47.35
C ARG A 22 6.64 5.13 48.18
N VAL A 23 5.61 4.61 47.50
CA VAL A 23 4.52 3.88 48.17
C VAL A 23 5.01 2.61 48.86
N LEU A 24 5.96 1.91 48.21
CA LEU A 24 6.55 0.67 48.74
C LEU A 24 7.71 0.92 49.73
N GLY A 25 8.07 2.16 50.02
CA GLY A 25 9.19 2.49 50.91
C GLY A 25 10.57 2.09 50.39
N LEU A 26 10.71 1.95 49.04
CA LEU A 26 11.99 1.57 48.43
C LEU A 26 12.99 2.72 48.45
N LYS A 27 14.27 2.40 48.35
CA LYS A 27 15.35 3.39 48.20
C LYS A 27 15.12 4.20 46.92
N TYR A 28 15.49 5.48 46.99
CA TYR A 28 15.42 6.36 45.82
C TYR A 28 16.23 5.78 44.65
N PHE A 29 15.60 5.70 43.50
CA PHE A 29 16.25 5.35 42.24
C PHE A 29 15.93 6.43 41.21
N ASP A 30 16.96 6.90 40.51
CA ASP A 30 16.77 7.92 39.47
C ASP A 30 16.35 7.29 38.14
N TRP A 31 15.03 7.07 38.02
CA TRP A 31 14.39 6.53 36.82
C TRP A 31 14.61 7.41 35.59
N ASN A 32 14.80 8.73 35.79
CA ASN A 32 15.05 9.63 34.66
C ASN A 32 16.46 9.43 34.11
N ALA A 33 17.48 9.38 35.00
CA ALA A 33 18.86 9.11 34.57
C ALA A 33 18.98 7.73 33.91
N ASP A 34 18.29 6.70 34.42
CA ASP A 34 18.30 5.36 33.85
C ASP A 34 17.67 5.35 32.45
N MET A 35 16.51 5.98 32.27
CA MET A 35 15.87 6.11 30.97
C MET A 35 16.70 6.90 29.96
N LEU A 36 17.39 7.95 30.37
CA LEU A 36 18.30 8.71 29.50
C LEU A 36 19.48 7.86 29.05
N LYS A 37 20.06 7.04 29.94
CA LYS A 37 21.12 6.07 29.59
C LYS A 37 20.60 5.01 28.62
N ALA A 38 19.42 4.46 28.88
CA ALA A 38 18.79 3.48 27.99
C ALA A 38 18.52 4.06 26.60
N LYS A 39 18.02 5.31 26.53
CA LYS A 39 17.80 6.04 25.28
C LYS A 39 19.12 6.30 24.52
N ALA A 40 20.18 6.73 25.22
CA ALA A 40 21.48 6.94 24.62
C ALA A 40 22.06 5.63 24.05
N LYS A 41 21.99 4.53 24.81
CA LYS A 41 22.43 3.19 24.37
C LYS A 41 21.60 2.66 23.20
N ALA A 42 20.30 2.92 23.19
CA ALA A 42 19.43 2.56 22.07
C ALA A 42 19.80 3.35 20.80
N LYS A 43 20.08 4.66 20.94
CA LYS A 43 20.54 5.51 19.84
C LYS A 43 21.91 5.07 19.27
N GLU A 44 22.80 4.64 20.14
CA GLU A 44 24.12 4.11 19.73
C GLU A 44 23.97 2.78 18.97
N LYS A 45 23.17 1.85 19.50
CA LYS A 45 22.83 0.60 18.81
C LYS A 45 22.10 0.84 17.47
N ALA A 46 21.21 1.84 17.41
CA ALA A 46 20.56 2.21 16.17
C ALA A 46 21.55 2.73 15.12
N LYS A 47 22.55 3.53 15.53
CA LYS A 47 23.66 3.98 14.64
C LYS A 47 24.52 2.82 14.13
N ASP A 48 24.80 1.83 14.97
CA ASP A 48 25.56 0.66 14.55
C ASP A 48 24.77 -0.25 13.62
N ALA A 49 23.46 -0.43 13.89
CA ALA A 49 22.55 -1.11 12.99
C ALA A 49 22.38 -0.36 11.66
N GLU A 50 22.40 0.97 11.69
CA GLU A 50 22.36 1.84 10.51
C GLU A 50 23.60 1.66 9.63
N LYS A 51 24.80 1.64 10.23
CA LYS A 51 26.05 1.35 9.50
C LYS A 51 26.00 -0.04 8.85
N ALA A 52 25.47 -1.04 9.55
CA ALA A 52 25.30 -2.38 9.02
C ALA A 52 24.29 -2.42 7.87
N THR A 53 23.16 -1.69 7.96
CA THR A 53 22.15 -1.63 6.89
C THR A 53 22.57 -0.77 5.70
N THR A 54 23.43 0.23 5.90
CA THR A 54 23.97 1.04 4.78
C THR A 54 25.09 0.28 4.05
N SER A 55 25.80 -0.64 4.74
CA SER A 55 26.85 -1.46 4.11
C SER A 55 26.33 -2.41 3.03
N ASN A 56 25.02 -2.69 3.00
CA ASN A 56 24.37 -3.57 2.01
C ASN A 56 23.81 -2.80 0.81
N GLN A 57 24.03 -1.49 0.72
CA GLN A 57 23.58 -0.70 -0.44
C GLN A 57 24.50 -0.93 -1.65
N VAL A 58 23.91 -1.27 -2.78
CA VAL A 58 24.61 -1.35 -4.06
C VAL A 58 24.49 0.01 -4.73
N ASN A 59 25.61 0.71 -4.90
CA ASN A 59 25.65 2.05 -5.49
C ASN A 59 25.44 2.00 -7.01
N ASN A 60 24.97 3.14 -7.58
CA ASN A 60 24.84 3.35 -9.03
C ASN A 60 23.86 2.35 -9.70
N THR A 61 22.85 1.89 -8.98
CA THR A 61 21.78 1.07 -9.55
C THR A 61 20.60 1.95 -9.97
N LYS A 62 19.77 1.43 -10.86
CA LYS A 62 18.51 2.03 -11.27
C LYS A 62 17.35 1.07 -10.96
N PRO A 63 16.13 1.58 -10.77
CA PRO A 63 14.94 0.75 -10.73
C PRO A 63 14.79 -0.04 -12.03
N SER A 64 14.25 -1.25 -11.97
CA SER A 64 14.03 -2.09 -13.16
C SER A 64 12.86 -1.62 -14.02
N HIS A 65 11.98 -0.80 -13.46
CA HIS A 65 10.77 -0.27 -14.10
C HIS A 65 10.79 1.27 -14.12
N ALA A 66 9.93 1.86 -14.94
CA ALA A 66 9.68 3.30 -14.88
C ALA A 66 9.04 3.66 -13.52
N ILE A 67 9.32 4.86 -13.02
CA ILE A 67 8.80 5.33 -11.72
C ILE A 67 7.26 5.23 -11.64
N SER A 68 6.57 5.48 -12.76
CA SER A 68 5.11 5.34 -12.86
C SER A 68 4.60 3.93 -12.61
N ASP A 69 5.40 2.91 -12.85
CA ASP A 69 4.97 1.51 -12.75
C ASP A 69 4.86 1.02 -11.31
N TYR A 70 5.51 1.73 -10.37
CA TYR A 70 5.39 1.47 -8.92
C TYR A 70 4.13 2.08 -8.32
N VAL A 71 3.48 3.03 -9.01
CA VAL A 71 2.28 3.72 -8.52
C VAL A 71 1.12 2.74 -8.39
N GLY A 72 0.41 2.79 -7.27
CA GLY A 72 -0.75 1.95 -7.02
C GLY A 72 -1.08 1.80 -5.56
N VAL A 73 -2.14 1.07 -5.27
CA VAL A 73 -2.55 0.70 -3.92
C VAL A 73 -2.00 -0.69 -3.60
N TYR A 74 -1.40 -0.82 -2.44
CA TYR A 74 -0.84 -2.06 -1.93
C TYR A 74 -1.57 -2.43 -0.64
N SER A 75 -2.10 -3.63 -0.54
CA SER A 75 -2.94 -4.08 0.58
C SER A 75 -2.46 -5.39 1.19
N ASN A 76 -2.68 -5.48 2.49
CA ASN A 76 -2.49 -6.68 3.31
C ASN A 76 -3.69 -6.82 4.25
N ASP A 77 -4.23 -8.01 4.42
CA ASP A 77 -5.46 -8.23 5.19
C ASP A 77 -5.33 -7.87 6.68
N ALA A 78 -4.13 -7.99 7.25
CA ALA A 78 -3.85 -7.67 8.64
C ALA A 78 -3.39 -6.22 8.86
N TYR A 79 -2.64 -5.64 7.90
CA TYR A 79 -1.99 -4.32 8.02
C TYR A 79 -2.71 -3.22 7.26
N GLY A 80 -3.81 -3.55 6.57
CA GLY A 80 -4.56 -2.59 5.77
C GLY A 80 -3.87 -2.24 4.46
N LYS A 81 -3.88 -0.96 4.08
CA LYS A 81 -3.38 -0.51 2.77
C LYS A 81 -2.55 0.74 2.87
N PHE A 82 -1.64 0.91 1.90
CA PHE A 82 -0.97 2.15 1.58
C PHE A 82 -1.03 2.40 0.07
N GLU A 83 -0.84 3.64 -0.33
CA GLU A 83 -0.81 4.06 -1.74
C GLU A 83 0.59 4.58 -2.08
N ILE A 84 1.15 4.10 -3.18
CA ILE A 84 2.33 4.70 -3.80
C ILE A 84 1.85 5.70 -4.84
N ILE A 85 2.28 6.95 -4.69
CA ILE A 85 1.99 8.03 -5.62
C ILE A 85 3.28 8.59 -6.18
N GLN A 86 3.23 9.07 -7.43
CA GLN A 86 4.32 9.81 -8.05
C GLN A 86 4.05 11.31 -7.96
N LYS A 87 5.07 12.06 -7.62
CA LYS A 87 5.09 13.52 -7.75
C LYS A 87 6.42 13.90 -8.42
N GLU A 88 6.33 14.45 -9.61
CA GLU A 88 7.50 14.69 -10.47
C GLU A 88 8.28 13.37 -10.67
N ASP A 89 9.59 13.35 -10.44
CA ASP A 89 10.45 12.16 -10.57
C ASP A 89 10.61 11.38 -9.27
N SER A 90 9.73 11.60 -8.28
CA SER A 90 9.83 10.99 -6.95
C SER A 90 8.60 10.17 -6.60
N LEU A 91 8.82 9.07 -5.87
CA LEU A 91 7.76 8.27 -5.27
C LEU A 91 7.49 8.71 -3.83
N PHE A 92 6.23 8.62 -3.44
CA PHE A 92 5.79 8.82 -2.06
C PHE A 92 4.87 7.70 -1.65
N THR A 93 4.98 7.27 -0.40
CA THR A 93 4.01 6.37 0.24
C THR A 93 3.00 7.21 1.02
N LYS A 94 1.72 7.04 0.72
CA LYS A 94 0.62 7.67 1.46
C LYS A 94 -0.01 6.62 2.36
N LEU A 95 0.08 6.84 3.68
CA LEU A 95 -0.60 6.10 4.73
C LEU A 95 -1.77 6.94 5.27
N PRO A 96 -2.69 6.39 6.09
CA PRO A 96 -3.83 7.15 6.61
C PRO A 96 -3.45 8.47 7.28
N ASN A 97 -2.35 8.50 8.06
CA ASN A 97 -1.93 9.65 8.85
C ASN A 97 -0.52 10.14 8.53
N HIS A 98 0.19 9.52 7.60
CA HIS A 98 1.58 9.84 7.28
C HIS A 98 1.81 9.84 5.78
N LYS A 99 2.76 10.64 5.35
CA LYS A 99 3.29 10.63 4.00
C LYS A 99 4.81 10.51 4.06
N TRP A 100 5.37 9.54 3.35
CA TRP A 100 6.80 9.31 3.28
C TRP A 100 7.31 9.54 1.87
N TRP A 101 8.44 10.25 1.76
CA TRP A 101 9.21 10.28 0.53
C TRP A 101 10.04 8.99 0.41
N MET A 102 10.14 8.45 -0.81
CA MET A 102 10.78 7.16 -1.09
C MET A 102 12.10 7.39 -1.83
N GLU A 103 13.23 7.34 -1.11
CA GLU A 103 14.56 7.32 -1.72
C GLU A 103 14.83 5.96 -2.36
N GLN A 104 15.32 5.91 -3.60
CA GLN A 104 15.82 4.65 -4.15
C GLN A 104 17.05 4.20 -3.36
N PHE A 105 16.98 3.02 -2.75
CA PHE A 105 18.09 2.45 -2.00
C PHE A 105 19.03 1.66 -2.93
N HIS A 106 18.53 0.70 -3.67
CA HIS A 106 19.16 0.05 -4.84
C HIS A 106 18.10 -0.79 -5.59
N TYR A 107 18.26 -0.96 -6.91
CA TYR A 107 17.31 -1.67 -7.76
C TYR A 107 15.86 -1.26 -7.45
N ASP A 108 14.98 -2.22 -7.15
CA ASP A 108 13.57 -2.01 -6.82
C ASP A 108 13.31 -1.89 -5.32
N ILE A 109 14.35 -1.56 -4.55
CA ILE A 109 14.27 -1.34 -3.10
C ILE A 109 14.35 0.15 -2.80
N PHE A 110 13.39 0.62 -1.99
CA PHE A 110 13.26 2.02 -1.60
C PHE A 110 13.30 2.16 -0.08
N ARG A 111 13.83 3.29 0.39
CA ARG A 111 13.89 3.71 1.79
C ARG A 111 12.90 4.85 2.00
N PRO A 112 11.98 4.76 2.98
CA PRO A 112 11.07 5.85 3.29
C PRO A 112 11.72 6.87 4.23
N TYR A 113 11.33 8.15 4.06
CA TYR A 113 11.62 9.25 4.97
C TYR A 113 10.34 10.01 5.26
N ASP A 114 10.12 10.39 6.52
CA ASP A 114 8.97 11.20 6.91
C ASP A 114 9.00 12.58 6.25
N THR A 115 7.84 13.13 5.96
CA THR A 115 7.71 14.45 5.30
C THR A 115 7.01 15.49 6.17
N GLU A 116 6.59 15.16 7.41
CA GLU A 116 5.79 16.06 8.26
C GLU A 116 6.59 17.28 8.74
N GLU A 117 7.85 17.08 9.14
CA GLU A 117 8.74 18.16 9.59
C GLU A 117 9.82 18.50 8.54
N GLY A 118 9.63 18.06 7.30
CA GLY A 118 10.63 18.11 6.25
C GLY A 118 11.42 16.81 6.09
N ILE A 119 12.04 16.61 4.93
CA ILE A 119 12.79 15.37 4.64
C ILE A 119 14.17 15.48 5.28
N ASP A 120 14.38 14.76 6.39
CA ASP A 120 15.70 14.59 7.01
C ASP A 120 16.35 13.28 6.53
N THR A 121 17.26 13.36 5.58
CA THR A 121 18.01 12.20 5.07
C THR A 121 19.16 11.77 5.97
N ALA A 122 19.46 12.51 7.06
CA ALA A 122 20.46 12.13 8.04
C ALA A 122 19.91 11.10 9.04
N ASP A 123 18.60 11.11 9.31
CA ASP A 123 17.92 10.08 10.12
C ASP A 123 17.43 8.95 9.21
N LYS A 124 18.34 8.01 8.92
CA LYS A 124 18.07 6.93 7.97
C LYS A 124 17.14 5.87 8.54
N SER A 125 15.94 5.81 8.00
CA SER A 125 14.95 4.77 8.32
C SER A 125 15.53 3.35 8.08
N PRO A 126 15.33 2.39 9.00
CA PRO A 126 15.67 0.98 8.78
C PRO A 126 14.67 0.28 7.83
N ILE A 127 13.50 0.86 7.62
CA ILE A 127 12.44 0.29 6.79
C ILE A 127 12.89 0.23 5.33
N ARG A 128 12.54 -0.87 4.65
CA ARG A 128 12.77 -1.05 3.21
C ARG A 128 11.51 -1.54 2.56
N PHE A 129 11.16 -0.93 1.44
CA PHE A 129 10.11 -1.37 0.53
C PHE A 129 10.77 -2.03 -0.67
N GLN A 130 10.64 -3.33 -0.81
CA GLN A 130 11.06 -4.08 -1.98
C GLN A 130 9.84 -4.32 -2.85
N PHE A 131 9.85 -3.78 -4.06
CA PHE A 131 8.82 -4.06 -5.05
C PHE A 131 9.14 -5.34 -5.81
N ASN A 132 8.14 -6.19 -5.99
CA ASN A 132 8.32 -7.50 -6.60
C ASN A 132 7.59 -7.54 -7.94
N THR A 133 8.33 -7.93 -8.97
CA THR A 133 7.84 -8.11 -10.33
C THR A 133 7.14 -9.46 -10.48
N GLY A 134 5.99 -9.47 -11.11
CA GLY A 134 5.24 -10.67 -11.46
C GLY A 134 5.73 -11.34 -12.74
N LEU A 135 5.17 -12.49 -13.07
CA LEU A 135 5.53 -13.26 -14.27
C LEU A 135 5.24 -12.51 -15.59
N LYS A 136 4.38 -11.52 -15.57
CA LYS A 136 4.05 -10.68 -16.73
C LYS A 136 4.98 -9.47 -16.89
N GLY A 137 5.93 -9.30 -15.97
CA GLY A 137 6.87 -8.18 -15.97
C GLY A 137 6.32 -6.89 -15.32
N ASP A 138 5.18 -6.92 -14.68
CA ASP A 138 4.58 -5.79 -13.93
C ASP A 138 4.86 -5.90 -12.43
N ILE A 139 4.81 -4.78 -11.71
CA ILE A 139 4.92 -4.76 -10.26
C ILE A 139 3.64 -5.32 -9.66
N GLU A 140 3.70 -6.45 -8.97
CA GLU A 140 2.53 -7.13 -8.38
C GLU A 140 2.42 -7.03 -6.86
N SER A 141 3.50 -6.69 -6.16
CA SER A 141 3.49 -6.58 -4.70
C SER A 141 4.65 -5.75 -4.18
N ALA A 142 4.56 -5.35 -2.91
CA ALA A 142 5.65 -4.77 -2.13
C ALA A 142 5.86 -5.59 -0.86
N SER A 143 7.12 -5.94 -0.58
CA SER A 143 7.54 -6.55 0.68
C SER A 143 8.18 -5.47 1.55
N VAL A 144 7.62 -5.22 2.74
CA VAL A 144 8.11 -4.18 3.66
C VAL A 144 8.89 -4.84 4.78
N PHE A 145 10.19 -4.53 4.84
CA PHE A 145 11.13 -5.05 5.84
C PHE A 145 11.25 -4.07 6.99
N ASN A 146 11.48 -4.60 8.20
CA ASN A 146 11.69 -3.83 9.43
C ASN A 146 10.52 -2.87 9.77
N PHE A 147 9.33 -3.15 9.28
CA PHE A 147 8.13 -2.38 9.57
C PHE A 147 7.70 -2.55 11.03
N GLU A 148 7.75 -3.79 11.52
CA GLU A 148 7.47 -4.17 12.91
C GLU A 148 8.73 -4.72 13.56
N PRO A 149 9.26 -4.08 14.62
CA PRO A 149 10.50 -4.54 15.28
C PRO A 149 10.44 -5.97 15.83
N ALA A 150 9.24 -6.45 16.18
CA ALA A 150 9.02 -7.80 16.71
C ALA A 150 8.88 -8.87 15.61
N ILE A 151 8.75 -8.49 14.35
CA ILE A 151 8.52 -9.40 13.23
C ILE A 151 9.70 -9.30 12.26
N PRO A 152 10.62 -10.29 12.29
CA PRO A 152 11.80 -10.26 11.43
C PRO A 152 11.48 -10.56 9.95
N ALA A 153 10.34 -11.21 9.67
CA ALA A 153 9.92 -11.50 8.31
C ALA A 153 9.30 -10.26 7.63
N PRO A 154 9.53 -10.06 6.32
CA PRO A 154 8.91 -8.96 5.61
C PRO A 154 7.39 -9.13 5.51
N ILE A 155 6.66 -8.02 5.62
CA ILE A 155 5.22 -7.99 5.44
C ILE A 155 4.92 -7.77 3.96
N LYS A 156 4.26 -8.72 3.32
CA LYS A 156 3.91 -8.64 1.90
C LYS A 156 2.56 -7.97 1.70
N PHE A 157 2.55 -6.91 0.90
CA PHE A 157 1.36 -6.21 0.43
C PHE A 157 1.16 -6.51 -1.06
N LYS A 158 0.00 -7.03 -1.41
CA LYS A 158 -0.35 -7.26 -2.82
C LYS A 158 -0.75 -5.93 -3.45
N ARG A 159 -0.27 -5.67 -4.67
CA ARG A 159 -0.76 -4.53 -5.44
C ARG A 159 -2.21 -4.78 -5.81
N THR A 160 -3.05 -3.83 -5.46
CA THR A 160 -4.43 -3.76 -5.89
C THR A 160 -4.57 -2.54 -6.79
N ASN A 161 -5.43 -2.61 -7.77
CA ASN A 161 -5.73 -1.42 -8.53
C ASN A 161 -6.38 -0.39 -7.60
N ALA A 162 -6.00 0.88 -7.72
CA ALA A 162 -6.63 1.95 -6.95
C ALA A 162 -8.12 1.98 -7.30
N VAL A 163 -8.97 1.82 -6.30
CA VAL A 163 -10.41 2.06 -6.48
C VAL A 163 -10.56 3.54 -6.83
N LYS A 164 -11.01 3.84 -8.03
CA LYS A 164 -11.37 5.21 -8.41
C LYS A 164 -12.80 5.47 -7.96
N ASP A 165 -12.99 6.57 -7.24
CA ASP A 165 -14.34 7.07 -7.01
C ASP A 165 -14.95 7.43 -8.36
N ILE A 166 -16.00 6.73 -8.72
CA ILE A 166 -16.80 6.96 -9.93
C ILE A 166 -18.23 7.26 -9.49
N THR A 167 -18.83 8.27 -10.08
CA THR A 167 -20.21 8.61 -9.73
C THR A 167 -21.18 7.57 -10.27
N THR A 168 -22.35 7.41 -9.62
CA THR A 168 -23.40 6.52 -10.12
C THR A 168 -23.83 6.88 -11.55
N GLU A 169 -23.82 8.17 -11.87
CA GLU A 169 -24.14 8.64 -13.21
C GLU A 169 -23.12 8.16 -14.24
N ASP A 170 -21.84 8.25 -13.92
CA ASP A 170 -20.77 7.73 -14.78
C ASP A 170 -20.80 6.20 -14.92
N LEU A 171 -21.29 5.48 -13.90
CA LEU A 171 -21.46 4.02 -13.97
C LEU A 171 -22.55 3.60 -14.96
N LYS A 172 -23.56 4.44 -15.20
CA LYS A 172 -24.67 4.13 -16.13
C LYS A 172 -24.19 3.85 -17.55
N LYS A 173 -23.11 4.49 -18.01
CA LYS A 173 -22.55 4.25 -19.34
C LYS A 173 -22.07 2.82 -19.58
N TYR A 174 -21.70 2.10 -18.50
CA TYR A 174 -21.21 0.73 -18.58
C TYR A 174 -22.33 -0.33 -18.53
N VAL A 175 -23.59 0.09 -18.37
CA VAL A 175 -24.76 -0.80 -18.39
C VAL A 175 -25.05 -1.21 -19.82
N GLY A 176 -25.26 -2.52 -20.02
CA GLY A 176 -25.58 -3.01 -21.36
C GLY A 176 -25.63 -4.53 -21.47
N ILE A 177 -25.90 -5.00 -22.68
CA ILE A 177 -25.88 -6.40 -23.07
C ILE A 177 -24.75 -6.58 -24.07
N PHE A 178 -23.95 -7.59 -23.84
CA PHE A 178 -22.79 -7.92 -24.66
C PHE A 178 -22.85 -9.38 -25.09
N SER A 179 -22.44 -9.69 -26.33
CA SER A 179 -22.47 -11.05 -26.85
C SER A 179 -21.05 -11.67 -26.89
N LEU A 180 -20.88 -12.81 -26.26
CA LEU A 180 -19.67 -13.61 -26.30
C LEU A 180 -20.01 -15.06 -26.68
N ALA A 181 -19.53 -15.53 -27.82
CA ALA A 181 -19.77 -16.89 -28.30
C ALA A 181 -21.27 -17.32 -28.28
N GLY A 182 -22.18 -16.39 -28.58
CA GLY A 182 -23.61 -16.64 -28.56
C GLY A 182 -24.31 -16.50 -27.20
N ALA A 183 -23.58 -16.31 -26.13
CA ALA A 183 -24.13 -16.04 -24.80
C ALA A 183 -24.31 -14.53 -24.57
N ASP A 184 -25.39 -14.14 -23.90
CA ASP A 184 -25.68 -12.77 -23.52
C ASP A 184 -25.12 -12.48 -22.12
N ILE A 185 -24.13 -11.62 -22.07
CA ILE A 185 -23.54 -11.10 -20.85
C ILE A 185 -24.22 -9.77 -20.53
N LYS A 186 -24.65 -9.58 -19.31
CA LYS A 186 -25.34 -8.36 -18.87
C LYS A 186 -24.50 -7.63 -17.85
N THR A 187 -24.32 -6.33 -18.04
CA THR A 187 -23.87 -5.41 -16.99
C THR A 187 -25.02 -4.53 -16.55
N TYR A 188 -25.17 -4.31 -15.26
CA TYR A 188 -26.28 -3.54 -14.69
C TYR A 188 -25.91 -2.97 -13.33
N LEU A 189 -26.66 -1.96 -12.88
CA LEU A 189 -26.52 -1.35 -11.57
C LEU A 189 -27.48 -1.98 -10.55
N LYS A 190 -26.96 -2.29 -9.37
CA LYS A 190 -27.72 -2.68 -8.19
C LYS A 190 -27.15 -1.91 -7.01
N GLU A 191 -28.00 -1.12 -6.33
CA GLU A 191 -27.59 -0.27 -5.20
C GLU A 191 -26.38 0.64 -5.52
N ASN A 192 -26.38 1.24 -6.70
CA ASN A 192 -25.31 2.10 -7.21
C ASN A 192 -23.95 1.40 -7.44
N ILE A 193 -23.93 0.08 -7.48
CA ILE A 193 -22.76 -0.74 -7.76
C ILE A 193 -22.96 -1.43 -9.12
N LEU A 194 -21.91 -1.46 -9.94
CA LEU A 194 -21.93 -2.15 -11.23
C LEU A 194 -21.69 -3.66 -11.02
N TYR A 195 -22.56 -4.46 -11.63
CA TYR A 195 -22.47 -5.92 -11.65
C TYR A 195 -22.32 -6.44 -13.07
N VAL A 196 -21.68 -7.59 -13.20
CA VAL A 196 -21.69 -8.39 -14.44
C VAL A 196 -22.32 -9.76 -14.16
N SER A 197 -23.23 -10.17 -15.05
CA SER A 197 -23.87 -11.49 -15.03
C SER A 197 -23.51 -12.23 -16.31
N VAL A 198 -22.98 -13.43 -16.13
CA VAL A 198 -22.66 -14.39 -17.21
C VAL A 198 -23.59 -15.58 -17.05
N PRO A 199 -24.26 -16.07 -18.09
CA PRO A 199 -25.15 -17.22 -18.00
C PRO A 199 -24.46 -18.43 -17.37
N GLY A 200 -25.11 -19.04 -16.36
CA GLY A 200 -24.57 -20.20 -15.66
C GLY A 200 -23.53 -19.89 -14.59
N GLN A 201 -23.25 -18.63 -14.33
CA GLN A 201 -22.32 -18.19 -13.28
C GLN A 201 -23.01 -17.27 -12.25
N PRO A 202 -22.44 -17.12 -11.04
CA PRO A 202 -22.89 -16.10 -10.09
C PRO A 202 -22.74 -14.69 -10.65
N GLU A 203 -23.49 -13.75 -10.09
CA GLU A 203 -23.30 -12.32 -10.35
C GLU A 203 -22.03 -11.83 -9.66
N TYR A 204 -21.25 -11.02 -10.36
CA TYR A 204 -19.99 -10.48 -9.85
C TYR A 204 -20.08 -8.96 -9.71
N GLU A 205 -19.75 -8.47 -8.53
CA GLU A 205 -19.57 -7.06 -8.24
C GLU A 205 -18.28 -6.54 -8.90
N LEU A 206 -18.38 -5.41 -9.60
CA LEU A 206 -17.29 -4.78 -10.32
C LEU A 206 -16.81 -3.52 -9.57
N VAL A 207 -15.52 -3.45 -9.30
CA VAL A 207 -14.86 -2.34 -8.62
C VAL A 207 -14.08 -1.52 -9.63
N PRO A 208 -14.38 -0.22 -9.82
CA PRO A 208 -13.69 0.61 -10.79
C PRO A 208 -12.23 0.85 -10.40
N VAL A 209 -11.32 0.66 -11.35
CA VAL A 209 -9.86 0.82 -11.14
C VAL A 209 -9.24 1.84 -12.12
N GLY A 210 -10.09 2.55 -12.85
CA GLY A 210 -9.70 3.57 -13.82
C GLY A 210 -9.53 3.04 -15.24
N ASN A 211 -9.39 3.96 -16.20
CA ASN A 211 -9.21 3.64 -17.62
C ASN A 211 -10.24 2.64 -18.15
N HIS A 212 -11.53 2.82 -17.76
CA HIS A 212 -12.65 1.94 -18.13
C HIS A 212 -12.49 0.48 -17.72
N LYS A 213 -11.60 0.21 -16.75
CA LYS A 213 -11.32 -1.11 -16.19
C LYS A 213 -11.97 -1.27 -14.83
N PHE A 214 -12.52 -2.47 -14.59
CA PHE A 214 -13.15 -2.86 -13.34
C PHE A 214 -12.61 -4.23 -12.91
N ASP A 215 -12.20 -4.36 -11.66
CA ASP A 215 -11.81 -5.64 -11.08
C ASP A 215 -13.02 -6.36 -10.47
N PHE A 216 -12.98 -7.69 -10.42
CA PHE A 216 -13.96 -8.48 -9.70
C PHE A 216 -13.68 -8.41 -8.21
N LYS A 217 -14.62 -7.93 -7.39
CA LYS A 217 -14.43 -7.67 -5.95
C LYS A 217 -13.91 -8.87 -5.16
N LYS A 218 -14.41 -10.07 -5.49
CA LYS A 218 -14.12 -11.31 -4.72
C LYS A 218 -13.28 -12.33 -5.49
N VAL A 219 -12.83 -12.00 -6.70
CA VAL A 219 -12.10 -12.94 -7.56
C VAL A 219 -10.81 -12.29 -8.04
N ALA A 220 -9.72 -12.58 -7.35
CA ALA A 220 -8.42 -12.01 -7.68
C ALA A 220 -7.93 -12.45 -9.08
N GLY A 221 -7.36 -11.52 -9.83
CA GLY A 221 -6.84 -11.78 -11.19
C GLY A 221 -7.91 -11.76 -12.28
N TYR A 222 -9.16 -11.40 -11.96
CA TYR A 222 -10.24 -11.23 -12.91
C TYR A 222 -10.63 -9.77 -13.01
N ALA A 223 -10.78 -9.28 -14.24
CA ALA A 223 -11.21 -7.93 -14.51
C ALA A 223 -12.07 -7.87 -15.78
N VAL A 224 -12.75 -6.75 -15.98
CA VAL A 224 -13.35 -6.37 -17.24
C VAL A 224 -12.80 -5.03 -17.72
N ASN A 225 -12.50 -4.92 -19.00
CA ASN A 225 -12.15 -3.68 -19.66
C ASN A 225 -13.24 -3.33 -20.65
N PHE A 226 -13.76 -2.09 -20.58
CA PHE A 226 -14.68 -1.56 -21.58
C PHE A 226 -13.88 -0.77 -22.63
N GLU A 227 -14.16 -1.03 -23.89
CA GLU A 227 -13.61 -0.27 -25.00
C GLU A 227 -14.65 0.73 -25.49
N LEU A 228 -14.23 1.96 -25.73
CA LEU A 228 -15.06 3.06 -26.16
C LEU A 228 -14.63 3.53 -27.55
N ASN A 229 -15.59 4.15 -28.28
CA ASN A 229 -15.29 4.89 -29.50
C ASN A 229 -14.91 6.35 -29.18
N ASP A 230 -14.59 7.13 -30.21
CA ASP A 230 -14.21 8.55 -30.09
C ASP A 230 -15.35 9.45 -29.53
N LYS A 231 -16.59 8.93 -29.47
CA LYS A 231 -17.75 9.59 -28.87
C LYS A 231 -18.05 9.15 -27.43
N GLU A 232 -17.10 8.42 -26.79
CA GLU A 232 -17.22 7.85 -25.46
C GLU A 232 -18.35 6.80 -25.30
N GLU A 233 -18.81 6.18 -26.39
CA GLU A 233 -19.80 5.11 -26.35
C GLU A 233 -19.12 3.75 -26.23
N ILE A 234 -19.64 2.87 -25.36
CA ILE A 234 -19.10 1.52 -25.16
C ILE A 234 -19.34 0.68 -26.42
N LEU A 235 -18.25 0.12 -26.97
CA LEU A 235 -18.27 -0.80 -28.10
C LEU A 235 -18.23 -2.26 -27.67
N SER A 236 -17.46 -2.56 -26.66
CA SER A 236 -17.22 -3.93 -26.21
C SER A 236 -16.81 -4.00 -24.76
N LEU A 237 -16.88 -5.20 -24.22
CA LEU A 237 -16.38 -5.57 -22.90
C LEU A 237 -15.41 -6.73 -23.08
N THR A 238 -14.19 -6.61 -22.53
CA THR A 238 -13.19 -7.68 -22.56
C THR A 238 -13.00 -8.22 -21.15
N PHE A 239 -13.26 -9.51 -20.94
CA PHE A 239 -12.85 -10.21 -19.73
C PHE A 239 -11.36 -10.44 -19.76
N VAL A 240 -10.65 -10.02 -18.70
CA VAL A 240 -9.24 -10.28 -18.46
C VAL A 240 -9.16 -11.35 -17.37
N GLN A 241 -8.62 -12.52 -17.70
CA GLN A 241 -8.57 -13.68 -16.82
C GLN A 241 -7.16 -14.32 -16.87
N PRO A 242 -6.76 -15.11 -15.87
CA PRO A 242 -5.45 -15.79 -15.89
C PRO A 242 -5.20 -16.69 -17.11
N ASN A 243 -6.29 -17.24 -17.69
CA ASN A 243 -6.25 -18.14 -18.85
C ASN A 243 -6.44 -17.44 -20.20
N GLY A 244 -6.58 -16.11 -20.23
CA GLY A 244 -6.72 -15.33 -21.45
C GLY A 244 -7.72 -14.19 -21.40
N ASN A 245 -7.85 -13.48 -22.52
CA ASN A 245 -8.76 -12.36 -22.69
C ASN A 245 -9.90 -12.76 -23.63
N PHE A 246 -11.14 -12.44 -23.25
CA PHE A 246 -12.33 -12.81 -23.99
C PHE A 246 -13.18 -11.57 -24.27
N LYS A 247 -13.29 -11.20 -25.56
CA LYS A 247 -13.98 -9.97 -25.99
C LYS A 247 -15.44 -10.26 -26.34
N ALA A 248 -16.35 -9.51 -25.71
CA ALA A 248 -17.78 -9.51 -25.99
C ALA A 248 -18.19 -8.19 -26.65
N ALA A 249 -18.82 -8.25 -27.82
CA ALA A 249 -19.31 -7.07 -28.52
C ALA A 249 -20.64 -6.58 -27.90
N LYS A 250 -20.82 -5.26 -27.82
CA LYS A 250 -22.09 -4.68 -27.37
C LYS A 250 -23.20 -4.98 -28.39
N LYS A 251 -24.38 -5.34 -27.89
CA LYS A 251 -25.59 -5.51 -28.72
C LYS A 251 -26.33 -4.21 -28.95
#